data_97c856b584bb1cc3245e1b72a7322e10
#
_entry.id   97c856b584bb1cc3245e1b72a7322e10
#
_cell.length_a   1.000
_cell.length_b   1.000
_cell.length_c   1.000
_cell.angle_alpha   90.00
_cell.angle_beta   90.00
_cell.angle_gamma   90.00
#
_symmetry.space_group_name_H-M   'P 1'
#
loop_
_entity.id
_entity.type
_entity.pdbx_description
1 polymer ?
#
loop_
_entity_poly.entity_id
_entity_poly.type
_entity_poly.pdbx_seq_one_letter_code
_entity_poly.pdbx_strand_id
1 'polypeptide(L)'
;ERSQNMKGYKKRLGFWEKPTWIDPEKSRLRVWYRRGLLVAILVFSMLLGVVWYRGIDREIPDRLFLYENQKGQVELSYPLCQVSVQNGSKLSEVKVLGLHYKYIDVTTAREMRVCPLGAAVGLYVCSDGLMVLGTNEVLDRRGESHTPAGDIVEPGDRIYAVNGTLVESIRQFYSSVQKAGGEKITLGIVRGQKKLKRTITPVCARDGEYQLGIWLREDTEGIGTLTCVTEDGRFVALGHGISDIDTGQLVSLKEGGLYQASIQKVIRGNSGTPGELSGTVDLQQCVGKIEANTDFGIMGSIGQDSAYRYERQDSMPVGLRQEVHTGAAYILCQLGDTIGRYDVEITRVNRSARDNKCMEIHVTDPDLLKQTGGIVQGMSGSPIIQGGKLIGAVNHVFVDDPTRGYGIFVEEMLE
;
A
#
# COMPACT_ATOMS: atom_id res chain seq x y z
N GLU A 1 -79.75 66.12 -10.56
CA GLU A 1 -78.50 66.25 -9.83
C GLU A 1 -78.11 65.01 -9.08
N ARG A 2 -77.53 64.01 -9.71
CA ARG A 2 -76.78 62.88 -9.13
C ARG A 2 -76.35 61.90 -10.16
N SER A 3 -75.76 62.32 -11.28
CA SER A 3 -75.26 61.40 -12.26
C SER A 3 -73.98 61.81 -13.01
N GLN A 4 -73.19 62.71 -12.40
CA GLN A 4 -71.94 63.19 -13.01
C GLN A 4 -70.65 62.90 -12.24
N ASN A 5 -70.68 62.06 -11.21
CA ASN A 5 -69.49 61.84 -10.39
C ASN A 5 -68.93 60.37 -10.37
N MET A 6 -69.22 59.60 -11.39
CA MET A 6 -68.70 58.22 -11.50
C MET A 6 -67.82 57.91 -12.74
N LYS A 7 -67.26 58.96 -13.36
CA LYS A 7 -66.33 58.78 -14.53
C LYS A 7 -64.86 59.09 -14.18
N GLY A 8 -64.54 59.49 -12.91
CA GLY A 8 -63.18 59.88 -12.52
C GLY A 8 -62.30 58.78 -11.89
N TYR A 9 -62.84 57.62 -11.55
CA TYR A 9 -62.10 56.61 -10.76
C TYR A 9 -61.63 55.39 -11.56
N LYS A 10 -61.84 55.33 -12.86
CA LYS A 10 -61.38 54.16 -13.69
C LYS A 10 -60.10 54.41 -14.48
N LYS A 11 -59.34 55.47 -14.18
CA LYS A 11 -58.10 55.84 -14.92
C LYS A 11 -56.83 55.77 -14.12
N ARG A 12 -56.77 55.03 -12.97
CA ARG A 12 -55.58 54.88 -12.16
C ARG A 12 -55.16 53.42 -11.88
N LEU A 13 -55.65 52.43 -12.59
CA LEU A 13 -55.19 51.04 -12.49
C LEU A 13 -54.70 50.51 -13.84
N GLY A 14 -53.92 51.31 -14.54
CA GLY A 14 -53.37 50.92 -15.82
C GLY A 14 -51.99 51.46 -15.97
N PHE A 15 -51.00 50.93 -15.28
CA PHE A 15 -49.63 51.23 -15.66
C PHE A 15 -48.65 50.19 -15.09
N TRP A 16 -48.71 49.02 -15.64
CA TRP A 16 -47.47 48.30 -15.90
C TRP A 16 -47.28 48.34 -17.44
N GLU A 17 -47.17 49.53 -18.05
CA GLU A 17 -46.56 49.64 -19.37
C GLU A 17 -45.12 49.16 -19.24
N LYS A 18 -44.80 48.09 -19.93
CA LYS A 18 -43.41 47.65 -20.08
C LYS A 18 -42.63 48.80 -20.67
N PRO A 19 -41.51 49.23 -20.04
CA PRO A 19 -40.71 50.33 -20.54
C PRO A 19 -40.35 50.06 -22.02
N THR A 20 -40.77 50.96 -22.91
CA THR A 20 -40.63 50.86 -24.37
C THR A 20 -39.19 51.02 -24.89
N TRP A 21 -38.21 51.07 -23.97
CA TRP A 21 -36.80 51.22 -24.30
C TRP A 21 -35.95 49.98 -24.01
N ILE A 22 -36.57 48.82 -23.79
CA ILE A 22 -35.83 47.57 -23.66
C ILE A 22 -35.61 46.98 -25.07
N ASP A 23 -34.43 47.25 -25.59
CA ASP A 23 -33.92 46.67 -26.83
C ASP A 23 -34.14 45.14 -26.82
N PRO A 24 -34.91 44.55 -27.79
CA PRO A 24 -35.21 43.13 -27.80
C PRO A 24 -33.93 42.25 -27.88
N GLU A 25 -32.85 42.74 -28.48
CA GLU A 25 -31.56 42.02 -28.48
C GLU A 25 -30.94 41.97 -27.10
N LYS A 26 -30.96 43.08 -26.35
CA LYS A 26 -30.49 43.13 -24.96
C LYS A 26 -31.33 42.25 -24.03
N SER A 27 -32.62 42.08 -24.30
CA SER A 27 -33.48 41.17 -23.55
C SER A 27 -33.13 39.69 -23.82
N ARG A 28 -32.82 39.32 -25.06
CA ARG A 28 -32.36 38.00 -25.46
C ARG A 28 -31.00 37.67 -24.83
N LEU A 29 -30.04 38.60 -24.89
CA LEU A 29 -28.72 38.46 -24.25
C LEU A 29 -28.85 38.23 -22.75
N ARG A 30 -29.73 38.95 -22.05
CA ARG A 30 -29.98 38.74 -20.61
C ARG A 30 -30.58 37.36 -20.31
N VAL A 31 -31.46 36.85 -21.17
CA VAL A 31 -32.01 35.50 -21.02
C VAL A 31 -30.95 34.44 -21.26
N TRP A 32 -30.11 34.60 -22.29
CA TRP A 32 -28.97 33.70 -22.52
C TRP A 32 -27.96 33.72 -21.39
N TYR A 33 -27.63 34.89 -20.89
CA TYR A 33 -26.73 35.03 -19.71
C TYR A 33 -27.31 34.34 -18.49
N ARG A 34 -28.58 34.53 -18.16
CA ARG A 34 -29.25 33.86 -17.04
C ARG A 34 -29.29 32.35 -17.22
N ARG A 35 -29.56 31.85 -18.43
CA ARG A 35 -29.48 30.40 -18.71
C ARG A 35 -28.05 29.87 -18.55
N GLY A 36 -27.06 30.58 -19.08
CA GLY A 36 -25.64 30.22 -18.90
C GLY A 36 -25.22 30.21 -17.42
N LEU A 37 -25.68 31.20 -16.65
CA LEU A 37 -25.40 31.25 -15.19
C LEU A 37 -26.08 30.08 -14.47
N LEU A 38 -27.30 29.72 -14.78
CA LEU A 38 -28.01 28.57 -14.21
C LEU A 38 -27.27 27.26 -14.52
N VAL A 39 -26.83 27.07 -15.77
CA VAL A 39 -26.04 25.91 -16.16
C VAL A 39 -24.71 25.87 -15.41
N ALA A 40 -24.02 26.99 -15.28
CA ALA A 40 -22.78 27.10 -14.52
C ALA A 40 -22.98 26.74 -13.03
N ILE A 41 -24.06 27.24 -12.41
CA ILE A 41 -24.42 26.90 -11.03
C ILE A 41 -24.72 25.40 -10.91
N LEU A 42 -25.46 24.80 -11.83
CA LEU A 42 -25.75 23.36 -11.81
C LEU A 42 -24.49 22.52 -11.95
N VAL A 43 -23.60 22.88 -12.89
CA VAL A 43 -22.31 22.18 -13.08
C VAL A 43 -21.43 22.32 -11.81
N PHE A 44 -21.35 23.54 -11.25
CA PHE A 44 -20.59 23.78 -10.03
C PHE A 44 -21.17 23.00 -8.84
N SER A 45 -22.50 22.98 -8.67
CA SER A 45 -23.17 22.19 -7.62
C SER A 45 -22.94 20.70 -7.80
N MET A 46 -22.93 20.20 -9.04
CA MET A 46 -22.62 18.81 -9.35
C MET A 46 -21.16 18.47 -9.01
N LEU A 47 -20.21 19.35 -9.35
CA LEU A 47 -18.79 19.17 -8.99
C LEU A 47 -18.59 19.18 -7.49
N LEU A 48 -19.23 20.11 -6.77
CA LEU A 48 -19.22 20.14 -5.30
C LEU A 48 -19.80 18.84 -4.72
N GLY A 49 -20.91 18.34 -5.29
CA GLY A 49 -21.51 17.07 -4.89
C GLY A 49 -20.57 15.88 -5.07
N VAL A 50 -19.82 15.83 -6.18
CA VAL A 50 -18.82 14.78 -6.43
C VAL A 50 -17.66 14.87 -5.45
N VAL A 51 -17.14 16.07 -5.17
CA VAL A 51 -16.06 16.28 -4.20
C VAL A 51 -16.52 15.88 -2.81
N TRP A 52 -17.72 16.28 -2.41
CA TRP A 52 -18.31 15.94 -1.13
C TRP A 52 -18.55 14.42 -1.01
N TYR A 53 -19.12 13.77 -2.04
CA TYR A 53 -19.31 12.33 -2.08
C TYR A 53 -17.99 11.56 -1.91
N ARG A 54 -16.95 11.94 -2.65
CA ARG A 54 -15.61 11.34 -2.52
C ARG A 54 -14.98 11.59 -1.15
N GLY A 55 -15.26 12.72 -0.53
CA GLY A 55 -14.83 13.04 0.82
C GLY A 55 -15.44 12.07 1.85
N ILE A 56 -16.76 11.88 1.79
CA ILE A 56 -17.50 10.96 2.67
C ILE A 56 -17.02 9.52 2.47
N ASP A 57 -16.85 9.07 1.23
CA ASP A 57 -16.46 7.70 0.93
C ASP A 57 -15.07 7.32 1.50
N ARG A 58 -14.18 8.30 1.61
CA ARG A 58 -12.86 8.11 2.24
C ARG A 58 -12.92 8.04 3.76
N GLU A 59 -13.87 8.74 4.36
CA GLU A 59 -14.02 8.81 5.81
C GLU A 59 -14.76 7.59 6.37
N ILE A 60 -15.67 6.98 5.60
CA ILE A 60 -16.49 5.84 6.03
C ILE A 60 -15.83 4.55 5.55
N PRO A 61 -15.23 3.75 6.45
CA PRO A 61 -14.59 2.50 6.08
C PRO A 61 -15.59 1.50 5.50
N ASP A 62 -15.15 0.62 4.60
CA ASP A 62 -15.95 -0.50 4.10
C ASP A 62 -16.08 -1.60 5.16
N ARG A 63 -15.12 -1.68 6.10
CA ARG A 63 -15.12 -2.56 7.27
C ARG A 63 -14.97 -1.74 8.54
N LEU A 64 -15.76 -2.09 9.53
CA LEU A 64 -15.71 -1.53 10.88
C LEU A 64 -15.32 -2.63 11.86
N PHE A 65 -14.32 -2.34 12.68
CA PHE A 65 -13.93 -3.24 13.75
C PHE A 65 -14.51 -2.77 15.07
N LEU A 66 -15.18 -3.67 15.78
CA LEU A 66 -15.73 -3.42 17.12
C LEU A 66 -15.05 -4.35 18.10
N TYR A 67 -14.65 -3.84 19.26
CA TYR A 67 -14.16 -4.69 20.33
C TYR A 67 -15.29 -5.51 20.94
N GLU A 68 -15.01 -6.76 21.32
CA GLU A 68 -16.00 -7.69 21.93
C GLU A 68 -16.69 -7.12 23.19
N ASN A 69 -16.03 -6.21 23.89
CA ASN A 69 -16.54 -5.52 25.08
C ASN A 69 -17.44 -4.30 24.75
N GLN A 70 -17.42 -3.82 23.51
CA GLN A 70 -18.29 -2.74 23.02
C GLN A 70 -19.64 -3.30 22.55
N LYS A 71 -20.41 -3.92 23.47
CA LYS A 71 -21.77 -4.38 23.18
C LYS A 71 -22.72 -3.19 23.20
N GLY A 72 -23.21 -2.77 22.04
CA GLY A 72 -24.18 -1.69 21.90
C GLY A 72 -24.14 -1.02 20.54
N GLN A 73 -25.05 -0.07 20.30
CA GLN A 73 -24.98 0.81 19.14
C GLN A 73 -23.73 1.70 19.26
N VAL A 74 -22.77 1.49 18.39
CA VAL A 74 -21.65 2.42 18.25
C VAL A 74 -22.09 3.48 17.25
N GLU A 75 -22.46 4.64 17.73
CA GLU A 75 -22.64 5.82 16.89
C GLU A 75 -21.24 6.36 16.54
N LEU A 76 -20.81 6.07 15.33
CA LEU A 76 -19.63 6.75 14.77
C LEU A 76 -20.08 8.11 14.25
N SER A 77 -19.75 9.14 14.98
CA SER A 77 -20.02 10.52 14.59
C SER A 77 -19.05 10.97 13.50
N TYR A 78 -19.32 10.57 12.28
CA TYR A 78 -18.79 11.28 11.11
C TYR A 78 -19.68 12.50 10.84
N PRO A 79 -19.12 13.63 10.39
CA PRO A 79 -19.95 14.80 10.07
C PRO A 79 -21.09 14.41 9.13
N LEU A 80 -22.34 14.59 9.58
CA LEU A 80 -23.57 14.29 8.83
C LEU A 80 -23.83 12.80 8.55
N CYS A 81 -23.07 11.88 9.15
CA CYS A 81 -23.24 10.44 8.96
C CYS A 81 -23.66 9.75 10.28
N GLN A 82 -24.61 8.84 10.17
CA GLN A 82 -25.03 7.96 11.27
C GLN A 82 -24.78 6.52 10.86
N VAL A 83 -24.06 5.79 11.68
CA VAL A 83 -23.85 4.35 11.51
C VAL A 83 -24.56 3.65 12.66
N SER A 84 -25.59 2.89 12.33
CA SER A 84 -26.32 2.08 13.31
C SER A 84 -25.83 0.65 13.22
N VAL A 85 -25.00 0.24 14.18
CA VAL A 85 -24.53 -1.13 14.28
C VAL A 85 -25.51 -1.93 15.10
N GLN A 86 -26.19 -2.91 14.48
CA GLN A 86 -27.05 -3.86 15.18
C GLN A 86 -26.20 -5.05 15.67
N ASN A 87 -26.32 -5.37 16.96
CA ASN A 87 -25.65 -6.53 17.56
C ASN A 87 -25.94 -7.82 16.77
N GLY A 88 -24.86 -8.50 16.34
CA GLY A 88 -24.95 -9.79 15.65
C GLY A 88 -25.15 -9.71 14.13
N SER A 89 -25.27 -8.52 13.55
CA SER A 89 -25.31 -8.35 12.10
C SER A 89 -23.88 -8.15 11.56
N LYS A 90 -23.51 -8.95 10.56
CA LYS A 90 -22.24 -8.75 9.81
C LYS A 90 -22.28 -7.50 8.94
N LEU A 91 -23.46 -6.98 8.61
CA LEU A 91 -23.66 -5.81 7.75
C LEU A 91 -24.40 -4.73 8.53
N SER A 92 -23.86 -3.53 8.53
CA SER A 92 -24.48 -2.35 9.13
C SER A 92 -24.77 -1.30 8.08
N GLU A 93 -25.92 -0.65 8.20
CA GLU A 93 -26.35 0.40 7.29
C GLU A 93 -25.73 1.73 7.70
N VAL A 94 -25.11 2.40 6.75
CA VAL A 94 -24.64 3.79 6.88
C VAL A 94 -25.66 4.72 6.24
N LYS A 95 -26.11 5.71 7.01
CA LYS A 95 -27.00 6.79 6.56
C LYS A 95 -26.27 8.12 6.56
N VAL A 96 -26.38 8.86 5.46
CA VAL A 96 -25.89 10.22 5.32
C VAL A 96 -27.09 11.14 5.20
N LEU A 97 -27.21 12.14 6.08
CA LEU A 97 -28.40 13.00 6.16
C LEU A 97 -29.72 12.24 6.28
N GLY A 98 -29.72 11.06 6.94
CA GLY A 98 -30.88 10.19 7.08
C GLY A 98 -31.22 9.32 5.86
N LEU A 99 -30.51 9.45 4.75
CA LEU A 99 -30.67 8.63 3.55
C LEU A 99 -29.66 7.47 3.56
N HIS A 100 -30.12 6.31 3.06
CA HIS A 100 -29.23 5.17 2.85
C HIS A 100 -28.03 5.54 1.95
N TYR A 101 -26.82 5.23 2.39
CA TYR A 101 -25.61 5.50 1.63
C TYR A 101 -24.92 4.20 1.17
N LYS A 102 -24.48 3.36 2.11
CA LYS A 102 -23.88 2.04 1.81
C LYS A 102 -24.05 1.09 3.00
N TYR A 103 -23.81 -0.20 2.75
CA TYR A 103 -23.59 -1.18 3.81
C TYR A 103 -22.11 -1.35 4.06
N ILE A 104 -21.75 -1.52 5.31
CA ILE A 104 -20.36 -1.79 5.75
C ILE A 104 -20.33 -3.12 6.51
N ASP A 105 -19.22 -3.84 6.36
CA ASP A 105 -18.95 -5.05 7.11
C ASP A 105 -18.56 -4.69 8.55
N VAL A 106 -19.17 -5.36 9.52
CA VAL A 106 -18.80 -5.22 10.93
C VAL A 106 -18.14 -6.50 11.41
N THR A 107 -16.87 -6.39 11.77
CA THR A 107 -16.09 -7.49 12.32
C THR A 107 -15.81 -7.24 13.79
N THR A 108 -16.01 -8.25 14.63
CA THR A 108 -15.65 -8.17 16.04
C THR A 108 -14.15 -8.46 16.16
N ALA A 109 -13.40 -7.52 16.68
CA ALA A 109 -12.00 -7.66 17.01
C ALA A 109 -11.81 -7.85 18.51
N ARG A 110 -10.85 -8.66 18.90
CA ARG A 110 -10.37 -8.68 20.29
C ARG A 110 -9.45 -7.50 20.51
N GLU A 111 -9.51 -6.93 21.70
CA GLU A 111 -8.51 -5.96 22.10
C GLU A 111 -7.13 -6.64 22.06
N MET A 112 -6.30 -6.22 21.13
CA MET A 112 -4.96 -6.77 20.94
C MET A 112 -3.94 -5.79 21.47
N ARG A 113 -2.96 -6.32 22.20
CA ARG A 113 -1.78 -5.56 22.63
C ARG A 113 -0.56 -6.10 21.92
N VAL A 114 0.29 -5.19 21.50
CA VAL A 114 1.53 -5.51 20.77
C VAL A 114 2.68 -4.68 21.33
N CYS A 115 3.89 -5.17 21.16
CA CYS A 115 5.11 -4.44 21.48
C CYS A 115 5.66 -3.81 20.19
N PRO A 116 5.52 -2.49 19.94
CA PRO A 116 6.12 -1.83 18.79
C PRO A 116 7.64 -1.78 18.97
N LEU A 117 8.38 -2.03 17.89
CA LEU A 117 9.83 -2.12 17.96
C LEU A 117 10.54 -1.04 17.16
N GLY A 118 10.33 -0.95 15.85
CA GLY A 118 11.08 -0.02 15.00
C GLY A 118 12.54 -0.44 14.79
N ALA A 119 12.87 -1.70 15.08
CA ALA A 119 14.21 -2.25 14.95
C ALA A 119 14.55 -2.58 13.49
N ALA A 120 15.77 -2.27 13.05
CA ALA A 120 16.25 -2.69 11.75
C ALA A 120 16.49 -4.21 11.73
N VAL A 121 16.00 -4.88 10.70
CA VAL A 121 16.15 -6.32 10.48
C VAL A 121 16.66 -6.61 9.08
N GLY A 122 17.50 -7.62 8.96
CA GLY A 122 17.85 -8.24 7.69
C GLY A 122 16.78 -9.24 7.27
N LEU A 123 16.50 -9.26 6.00
CA LEU A 123 15.51 -10.11 5.36
C LEU A 123 16.24 -11.04 4.39
N TYR A 124 15.97 -12.32 4.47
CA TYR A 124 16.39 -13.30 3.47
C TYR A 124 15.20 -14.16 3.09
N VAL A 125 14.84 -14.15 1.81
CA VAL A 125 13.66 -14.84 1.28
C VAL A 125 14.06 -15.68 0.09
N CYS A 126 13.83 -16.98 0.16
CA CYS A 126 13.92 -17.89 -0.97
C CYS A 126 12.57 -18.00 -1.66
N SER A 127 12.57 -17.87 -2.99
CA SER A 127 11.35 -17.99 -3.77
C SER A 127 10.98 -19.46 -4.03
N ASP A 128 9.68 -19.69 -4.25
CA ASP A 128 9.17 -20.99 -4.71
C ASP A 128 9.44 -21.16 -6.20
N GLY A 129 10.65 -21.61 -6.55
CA GLY A 129 11.18 -21.70 -7.91
C GLY A 129 12.06 -20.50 -8.28
N LEU A 130 12.66 -20.58 -9.47
CA LEU A 130 13.62 -19.58 -9.95
C LEU A 130 12.90 -18.47 -10.71
N MET A 131 13.04 -17.24 -10.25
CA MET A 131 12.45 -16.07 -10.90
C MET A 131 13.22 -15.73 -12.18
N VAL A 132 12.51 -15.59 -13.29
CA VAL A 132 13.06 -15.10 -14.55
C VAL A 132 13.13 -13.59 -14.52
N LEU A 133 14.33 -13.02 -14.60
CA LEU A 133 14.56 -11.56 -14.68
C LEU A 133 14.53 -11.06 -16.12
N GLY A 134 14.91 -11.93 -17.07
CA GLY A 134 14.97 -11.62 -18.49
C GLY A 134 15.64 -12.69 -19.29
N THR A 135 15.81 -12.41 -20.58
CA THR A 135 16.51 -13.27 -21.52
C THR A 135 17.61 -12.52 -22.24
N ASN A 136 18.64 -13.23 -22.69
CA ASN A 136 19.72 -12.67 -23.50
C ASN A 136 20.12 -13.61 -24.63
N GLU A 137 20.94 -13.11 -25.53
CA GLU A 137 21.56 -13.88 -26.60
C GLU A 137 22.62 -14.85 -26.07
N VAL A 138 22.72 -16.00 -26.71
CA VAL A 138 23.78 -16.99 -26.51
C VAL A 138 24.59 -17.09 -27.78
N LEU A 139 25.90 -16.85 -27.70
CA LEU A 139 26.82 -17.01 -28.84
C LEU A 139 27.32 -18.45 -28.88
N ASP A 140 27.04 -19.15 -29.98
CA ASP A 140 27.50 -20.51 -30.20
C ASP A 140 29.02 -20.57 -30.47
N ARG A 141 29.57 -21.78 -30.67
CA ARG A 141 30.99 -22.02 -30.97
C ARG A 141 31.46 -21.36 -32.27
N ARG A 142 30.55 -21.06 -33.21
CA ARG A 142 30.84 -20.37 -34.45
C ARG A 142 30.75 -18.86 -34.35
N GLY A 143 30.23 -18.37 -33.22
CA GLY A 143 29.96 -16.94 -32.96
C GLY A 143 28.65 -16.46 -33.53
N GLU A 144 27.75 -17.38 -33.90
CA GLU A 144 26.39 -17.06 -34.28
C GLU A 144 25.55 -16.80 -33.03
N SER A 145 24.70 -15.74 -33.08
CA SER A 145 23.84 -15.34 -31.99
C SER A 145 22.50 -16.09 -32.05
N HIS A 146 22.07 -16.65 -30.91
CA HIS A 146 20.82 -17.36 -30.73
C HIS A 146 20.07 -16.79 -29.54
N THR A 147 18.74 -16.74 -29.61
CA THR A 147 17.85 -16.33 -28.51
C THR A 147 16.92 -17.49 -28.11
N PRO A 148 17.44 -18.58 -27.53
CA PRO A 148 16.66 -19.80 -27.33
C PRO A 148 15.44 -19.58 -26.42
N ALA A 149 15.51 -18.65 -25.48
CA ALA A 149 14.45 -18.37 -24.51
C ALA A 149 13.56 -17.16 -24.87
N GLY A 150 13.87 -16.40 -25.91
CA GLY A 150 13.30 -15.08 -26.16
C GLY A 150 11.78 -15.00 -26.21
N ASP A 151 11.09 -16.01 -26.82
CA ASP A 151 9.62 -16.05 -26.89
C ASP A 151 9.00 -17.13 -25.98
N ILE A 152 9.80 -17.75 -25.11
CA ILE A 152 9.40 -18.94 -24.33
C ILE A 152 9.11 -18.55 -22.89
N VAL A 153 9.97 -17.72 -22.30
CA VAL A 153 9.84 -17.21 -20.94
C VAL A 153 9.79 -15.68 -20.95
N GLU A 154 9.15 -15.13 -19.94
CA GLU A 154 8.97 -13.68 -19.74
C GLU A 154 9.49 -13.29 -18.35
N PRO A 155 9.95 -12.03 -18.16
CA PRO A 155 10.26 -11.52 -16.82
C PRO A 155 9.07 -11.73 -15.88
N GLY A 156 9.35 -12.25 -14.67
CA GLY A 156 8.33 -12.60 -13.70
C GLY A 156 7.79 -14.02 -13.79
N ASP A 157 8.16 -14.81 -14.81
CA ASP A 157 7.94 -16.25 -14.79
C ASP A 157 8.74 -16.90 -13.66
N ARG A 158 8.20 -17.95 -13.04
CA ARG A 158 8.91 -18.79 -12.08
C ARG A 158 9.13 -20.17 -12.65
N ILE A 159 10.38 -20.58 -12.80
CA ILE A 159 10.73 -21.94 -13.27
C ILE A 159 10.83 -22.83 -12.05
N TYR A 160 9.95 -23.83 -11.95
CA TYR A 160 9.90 -24.78 -10.86
C TYR A 160 10.38 -26.19 -11.24
N ALA A 161 10.51 -26.50 -12.54
CA ALA A 161 10.91 -27.85 -12.98
C ALA A 161 11.63 -27.81 -14.33
N VAL A 162 12.55 -28.76 -14.53
CA VAL A 162 13.19 -29.08 -15.81
C VAL A 162 12.98 -30.59 -16.09
N ASN A 163 12.39 -30.91 -17.22
CA ASN A 163 12.04 -32.29 -17.62
C ASN A 163 11.23 -33.05 -16.54
N GLY A 164 10.36 -32.33 -15.80
CA GLY A 164 9.53 -32.85 -14.73
C GLY A 164 10.24 -33.01 -13.37
N THR A 165 11.55 -32.81 -13.30
CA THR A 165 12.30 -32.75 -12.04
C THR A 165 12.24 -31.34 -11.44
N LEU A 166 11.87 -31.23 -10.18
CA LEU A 166 11.84 -29.96 -9.47
C LEU A 166 13.23 -29.33 -9.40
N VAL A 167 13.31 -28.02 -9.59
CA VAL A 167 14.53 -27.22 -9.44
C VAL A 167 14.27 -26.11 -8.43
N GLU A 168 15.13 -26.06 -7.42
CA GLU A 168 15.02 -25.15 -6.30
C GLU A 168 16.22 -24.19 -6.20
N SER A 169 17.25 -24.41 -7.04
CA SER A 169 18.43 -23.55 -7.09
C SER A 169 18.92 -23.39 -8.53
N ILE A 170 19.59 -22.28 -8.78
CA ILE A 170 20.25 -21.99 -10.06
C ILE A 170 21.24 -23.10 -10.40
N ARG A 171 21.96 -23.65 -9.40
CA ARG A 171 22.88 -24.79 -9.58
C ARG A 171 22.17 -26.04 -10.10
N GLN A 172 21.00 -26.39 -9.53
CA GLN A 172 20.20 -27.53 -9.98
C GLN A 172 19.67 -27.32 -11.39
N PHE A 173 19.18 -26.13 -11.69
CA PHE A 173 18.72 -25.75 -13.02
C PHE A 173 19.84 -25.90 -14.05
N TYR A 174 21.00 -25.24 -13.79
CA TYR A 174 22.18 -25.35 -14.67
C TYR A 174 22.60 -26.79 -14.89
N SER A 175 22.73 -27.60 -13.83
CA SER A 175 23.07 -29.03 -13.94
C SER A 175 22.07 -29.79 -14.82
N SER A 176 20.78 -29.47 -14.74
CA SER A 176 19.74 -30.11 -15.57
C SER A 176 19.87 -29.73 -17.03
N VAL A 177 20.21 -28.48 -17.31
CA VAL A 177 20.47 -28.02 -18.70
C VAL A 177 21.71 -28.67 -19.28
N GLN A 178 22.81 -28.79 -18.49
CA GLN A 178 24.03 -29.47 -18.94
C GLN A 178 23.81 -30.94 -19.24
N LYS A 179 23.06 -31.66 -18.39
CA LYS A 179 22.72 -33.09 -18.58
C LYS A 179 21.92 -33.35 -19.85
N ALA A 180 21.17 -32.40 -20.33
CA ALA A 180 20.39 -32.49 -21.55
C ALA A 180 21.28 -32.51 -22.83
N GLY A 181 22.52 -32.00 -22.76
CA GLY A 181 23.50 -32.11 -23.84
C GLY A 181 23.02 -31.52 -25.17
N GLY A 182 22.22 -30.47 -25.16
CA GLY A 182 21.65 -29.84 -26.38
C GLY A 182 20.34 -30.45 -26.86
N GLU A 183 19.83 -31.49 -26.22
CA GLU A 183 18.50 -32.02 -26.50
C GLU A 183 17.41 -31.08 -26.01
N LYS A 184 16.21 -31.19 -26.59
CA LYS A 184 15.03 -30.43 -26.16
C LYS A 184 14.69 -30.73 -24.71
N ILE A 185 14.53 -29.72 -23.90
CA ILE A 185 14.05 -29.81 -22.52
C ILE A 185 12.69 -29.17 -22.35
N THR A 186 11.95 -29.60 -21.34
CA THR A 186 10.66 -29.04 -20.97
C THR A 186 10.81 -28.30 -19.67
N LEU A 187 10.53 -27.00 -19.70
CA LEU A 187 10.45 -26.14 -18.50
C LEU A 187 9.04 -26.18 -17.93
N GLY A 188 8.90 -26.43 -16.62
CA GLY A 188 7.71 -26.19 -15.85
C GLY A 188 7.75 -24.75 -15.32
N ILE A 189 6.79 -23.92 -15.70
CA ILE A 189 6.77 -22.47 -15.44
C ILE A 189 5.47 -22.12 -14.75
N VAL A 190 5.52 -21.18 -13.80
CA VAL A 190 4.36 -20.49 -13.24
C VAL A 190 4.39 -19.06 -13.77
N ARG A 191 3.35 -18.66 -14.51
CA ARG A 191 3.15 -17.31 -15.03
C ARG A 191 1.87 -16.74 -14.39
N GLY A 192 2.00 -15.79 -13.49
CA GLY A 192 0.92 -15.39 -12.61
C GLY A 192 0.41 -16.57 -11.79
N GLN A 193 -0.86 -16.94 -11.97
CA GLN A 193 -1.45 -18.12 -11.28
C GLN A 193 -1.50 -19.39 -12.17
N LYS A 194 -0.98 -19.36 -13.39
CA LYS A 194 -1.09 -20.45 -14.35
C LYS A 194 0.20 -21.27 -14.41
N LYS A 195 0.07 -22.61 -14.28
CA LYS A 195 1.16 -23.54 -14.55
C LYS A 195 1.23 -23.85 -16.04
N LEU A 196 2.40 -23.62 -16.64
CA LEU A 196 2.66 -23.81 -18.05
C LEU A 196 3.80 -24.81 -18.24
N LYS A 197 3.82 -25.49 -19.40
CA LYS A 197 4.96 -26.28 -19.86
C LYS A 197 5.46 -25.64 -21.17
N ARG A 198 6.75 -25.44 -21.27
CA ARG A 198 7.39 -24.83 -22.45
C ARG A 198 8.59 -25.68 -22.84
N THR A 199 8.73 -25.94 -24.13
CA THR A 199 9.86 -26.71 -24.66
C THR A 199 10.89 -25.76 -25.24
N ILE A 200 12.15 -25.98 -24.89
CA ILE A 200 13.29 -25.16 -25.30
C ILE A 200 14.48 -26.02 -25.62
N THR A 201 15.32 -25.57 -26.55
CA THR A 201 16.55 -26.30 -26.95
C THR A 201 17.76 -25.50 -26.47
N PRO A 202 18.60 -26.06 -25.59
CA PRO A 202 19.84 -25.38 -25.18
C PRO A 202 20.82 -25.19 -26.34
N VAL A 203 21.54 -24.11 -26.34
CA VAL A 203 22.61 -23.81 -27.32
C VAL A 203 23.97 -24.08 -26.66
N CYS A 204 24.84 -24.80 -27.38
CA CYS A 204 26.21 -25.01 -26.95
C CYS A 204 27.00 -23.70 -27.16
N ALA A 205 27.31 -23.01 -26.09
CA ALA A 205 28.02 -21.74 -26.12
C ALA A 205 29.53 -21.90 -26.44
N ARG A 206 30.22 -20.79 -26.61
CA ARG A 206 31.65 -20.74 -26.95
C ARG A 206 32.54 -21.48 -25.95
N ASP A 207 32.20 -21.43 -24.69
CA ASP A 207 32.89 -22.13 -23.59
C ASP A 207 32.65 -23.65 -23.55
N GLY A 208 31.74 -24.13 -24.39
CA GLY A 208 31.38 -25.53 -24.48
C GLY A 208 30.18 -25.92 -23.59
N GLU A 209 29.69 -25.02 -22.79
CA GLU A 209 28.55 -25.23 -21.89
C GLU A 209 27.21 -25.00 -22.62
N TYR A 210 26.18 -25.73 -22.22
CA TYR A 210 24.84 -25.55 -22.76
C TYR A 210 24.08 -24.44 -22.03
N GLN A 211 23.60 -23.45 -22.78
CA GLN A 211 22.96 -22.26 -22.23
C GLN A 211 21.57 -22.05 -22.84
N LEU A 212 20.69 -21.43 -22.07
CA LEU A 212 19.34 -21.03 -22.50
C LEU A 212 19.20 -19.53 -22.67
N GLY A 213 20.17 -18.74 -22.22
CA GLY A 213 20.08 -17.28 -22.23
C GLY A 213 18.97 -16.76 -21.32
N ILE A 214 18.82 -17.33 -20.11
CA ILE A 214 17.83 -16.91 -19.12
C ILE A 214 18.57 -16.35 -17.90
N TRP A 215 18.17 -15.16 -17.44
CA TRP A 215 18.64 -14.58 -16.19
C TRP A 215 17.68 -15.01 -15.08
N LEU A 216 18.25 -15.57 -14.01
CA LEU A 216 17.50 -16.19 -12.93
C LEU A 216 17.91 -15.61 -11.58
N ARG A 217 16.94 -15.55 -10.65
CA ARG A 217 17.13 -15.23 -9.23
C ARG A 217 16.48 -16.30 -8.38
N GLU A 218 17.14 -16.75 -7.31
CA GLU A 218 16.61 -17.75 -6.39
C GLU A 218 16.24 -17.18 -5.01
N ASP A 219 16.83 -16.04 -4.65
CA ASP A 219 16.63 -15.40 -3.35
C ASP A 219 16.56 -13.87 -3.46
N THR A 220 16.10 -13.25 -2.40
CA THR A 220 16.03 -11.80 -2.24
C THR A 220 16.47 -11.46 -0.83
N GLU A 221 17.42 -10.54 -0.72
CA GLU A 221 17.91 -9.98 0.53
C GLU A 221 17.58 -8.49 0.62
N GLY A 222 17.45 -8.00 1.87
CA GLY A 222 17.20 -6.59 2.10
C GLY A 222 17.27 -6.22 3.57
N ILE A 223 17.21 -4.91 3.84
CA ILE A 223 17.04 -4.35 5.18
C ILE A 223 15.67 -3.69 5.24
N GLY A 224 14.98 -3.94 6.35
CA GLY A 224 13.69 -3.34 6.63
C GLY A 224 13.51 -3.09 8.12
N THR A 225 12.31 -2.72 8.52
CA THR A 225 11.99 -2.44 9.92
C THR A 225 10.96 -3.42 10.45
N LEU A 226 11.25 -4.02 11.60
CA LEU A 226 10.35 -4.84 12.38
C LEU A 226 9.34 -3.93 13.08
N THR A 227 8.06 -4.06 12.71
CA THR A 227 7.00 -3.16 13.17
C THR A 227 6.62 -3.45 14.61
N CYS A 228 6.15 -4.65 14.87
CA CYS A 228 5.77 -5.05 16.22
C CYS A 228 5.81 -6.57 16.41
N VAL A 229 5.75 -6.99 17.66
CA VAL A 229 5.60 -8.37 18.09
C VAL A 229 4.36 -8.48 18.98
N THR A 230 3.54 -9.48 18.72
CA THR A 230 2.36 -9.82 19.52
C THR A 230 2.73 -10.58 20.80
N GLU A 231 1.81 -10.69 21.74
CA GLU A 231 2.06 -11.39 23.00
C GLU A 231 2.34 -12.90 22.84
N ASP A 232 1.90 -13.51 21.76
CA ASP A 232 2.16 -14.91 21.39
C ASP A 232 3.44 -15.10 20.56
N GLY A 233 4.22 -14.02 20.36
CA GLY A 233 5.53 -14.09 19.69
C GLY A 233 5.45 -14.05 18.16
N ARG A 234 4.33 -13.66 17.59
CA ARG A 234 4.24 -13.38 16.16
C ARG A 234 4.71 -11.96 15.86
N PHE A 235 5.28 -11.76 14.70
CA PHE A 235 5.70 -10.44 14.26
C PHE A 235 5.03 -10.03 12.96
N VAL A 236 4.99 -8.71 12.74
CA VAL A 236 4.74 -8.09 11.45
C VAL A 236 5.81 -7.04 11.14
N ALA A 237 6.16 -6.89 9.87
CA ALA A 237 7.20 -5.96 9.44
C ALA A 237 6.92 -5.41 8.03
N LEU A 238 7.64 -4.35 7.64
CA LEU A 238 7.69 -3.68 6.34
C LEU A 238 6.47 -2.84 5.97
N GLY A 239 5.23 -3.29 6.23
CA GLY A 239 4.02 -2.61 5.76
C GLY A 239 3.75 -2.73 4.25
N HIS A 240 4.56 -3.47 3.53
CA HIS A 240 4.40 -3.89 2.13
C HIS A 240 5.08 -5.24 1.91
N GLY A 241 4.67 -5.95 0.88
CA GLY A 241 5.32 -7.22 0.54
C GLY A 241 6.72 -7.03 -0.04
N ILE A 242 7.52 -8.09 0.11
CA ILE A 242 8.80 -8.19 -0.58
C ILE A 242 8.51 -8.52 -2.04
N SER A 243 8.84 -7.59 -2.92
CA SER A 243 8.71 -7.73 -4.36
C SER A 243 10.08 -7.79 -5.01
N ASP A 244 10.17 -8.54 -6.08
CA ASP A 244 11.39 -8.57 -6.91
C ASP A 244 11.58 -7.21 -7.59
N ILE A 245 12.78 -6.66 -7.48
CA ILE A 245 13.10 -5.29 -7.92
C ILE A 245 13.04 -5.13 -9.44
N ASP A 246 13.34 -6.17 -10.20
CA ASP A 246 13.40 -6.12 -11.67
C ASP A 246 12.02 -6.35 -12.30
N THR A 247 11.19 -7.19 -11.69
CA THR A 247 9.87 -7.57 -12.22
C THR A 247 8.71 -6.86 -11.52
N GLY A 248 8.93 -6.32 -10.31
CA GLY A 248 7.90 -5.72 -9.46
C GLY A 248 6.89 -6.71 -8.90
N GLN A 249 7.07 -8.00 -9.12
CA GLN A 249 6.14 -9.03 -8.64
C GLN A 249 6.43 -9.42 -7.20
N LEU A 250 5.37 -9.68 -6.44
CA LEU A 250 5.48 -10.19 -5.07
C LEU A 250 6.23 -11.53 -5.07
N VAL A 251 7.29 -11.64 -4.26
CA VAL A 251 8.08 -12.86 -4.13
C VAL A 251 7.22 -13.94 -3.47
N SER A 252 7.05 -15.07 -4.17
CA SER A 252 6.35 -16.25 -3.64
C SER A 252 7.25 -16.94 -2.63
N LEU A 253 6.86 -16.87 -1.37
CA LEU A 253 7.65 -17.38 -0.26
C LEU A 253 7.68 -18.92 -0.27
N LYS A 254 8.87 -19.50 -0.35
CA LYS A 254 9.15 -20.90 -0.01
C LYS A 254 9.69 -20.99 1.41
N GLU A 255 10.68 -20.18 1.71
CA GLU A 255 11.37 -20.10 2.98
C GLU A 255 11.86 -18.67 3.20
N GLY A 256 11.85 -18.20 4.44
CA GLY A 256 12.36 -16.86 4.75
C GLY A 256 12.72 -16.73 6.21
N GLY A 257 13.72 -15.89 6.48
CA GLY A 257 14.19 -15.58 7.81
C GLY A 257 14.37 -14.10 8.04
N LEU A 258 14.16 -13.68 9.29
CA LEU A 258 14.61 -12.42 9.83
C LEU A 258 15.97 -12.63 10.50
N TYR A 259 16.87 -11.72 10.27
CA TYR A 259 18.22 -11.76 10.79
C TYR A 259 18.58 -10.45 11.47
N GLN A 260 19.58 -10.48 12.34
CA GLN A 260 20.09 -9.26 12.95
C GLN A 260 20.72 -8.38 11.87
N ALA A 261 20.36 -7.10 11.90
CA ALA A 261 20.96 -6.09 11.04
C ALA A 261 21.66 -5.01 11.86
N SER A 262 22.72 -4.44 11.30
CA SER A 262 23.45 -3.30 11.85
C SER A 262 23.48 -2.19 10.81
N ILE A 263 22.89 -1.05 11.14
CA ILE A 263 22.91 0.13 10.25
C ILE A 263 24.26 0.82 10.38
N GLN A 264 25.02 0.87 9.30
CA GLN A 264 26.35 1.46 9.25
C GLN A 264 26.35 2.87 8.70
N LYS A 265 25.40 3.18 7.82
CA LYS A 265 25.34 4.47 7.13
C LYS A 265 23.90 4.82 6.77
N VAL A 266 23.59 6.09 6.89
CA VAL A 266 22.36 6.67 6.36
C VAL A 266 22.71 7.44 5.08
N ILE A 267 22.15 7.05 3.95
CA ILE A 267 22.24 7.79 2.69
C ILE A 267 21.03 8.72 2.66
N ARG A 268 21.31 10.02 2.69
CA ARG A 268 20.27 11.05 2.77
C ARG A 268 19.43 11.08 1.50
N GLY A 269 18.09 11.13 1.66
CA GLY A 269 17.15 11.37 0.56
C GLY A 269 17.11 12.83 0.12
N ASN A 270 16.84 13.02 -1.15
CA ASN A 270 16.56 14.31 -1.78
C ASN A 270 15.40 14.16 -2.75
N SER A 271 14.80 15.30 -3.15
CA SER A 271 13.75 15.28 -4.19
C SER A 271 14.22 14.53 -5.44
N GLY A 272 13.44 13.55 -5.89
CA GLY A 272 13.76 12.71 -7.04
C GLY A 272 14.74 11.57 -6.78
N THR A 273 15.35 11.51 -5.58
CA THR A 273 16.32 10.46 -5.23
C THR A 273 16.06 10.00 -3.79
N PRO A 274 15.33 8.91 -3.58
CA PRO A 274 15.12 8.35 -2.25
C PRO A 274 16.46 8.01 -1.58
N GLY A 275 16.56 8.27 -0.27
CA GLY A 275 17.70 7.83 0.52
C GLY A 275 17.55 6.37 0.94
N GLU A 276 18.57 5.87 1.69
CA GLU A 276 18.64 4.47 2.10
C GLU A 276 19.34 4.30 3.45
N LEU A 277 18.87 3.35 4.23
CA LEU A 277 19.61 2.80 5.38
C LEU A 277 20.52 1.69 4.85
N SER A 278 21.83 1.93 4.90
CA SER A 278 22.83 0.96 4.46
C SER A 278 23.46 0.28 5.68
N GLY A 279 23.57 -1.03 5.62
CA GLY A 279 24.07 -1.81 6.75
C GLY A 279 24.49 -3.23 6.36
N THR A 280 24.74 -4.04 7.35
CA THR A 280 25.09 -5.46 7.20
C THR A 280 24.07 -6.35 7.88
N VAL A 281 23.83 -7.51 7.30
CA VAL A 281 22.95 -8.57 7.82
C VAL A 281 23.84 -9.71 8.31
N ASP A 282 23.66 -10.13 9.55
CA ASP A 282 24.33 -11.29 10.11
C ASP A 282 23.46 -12.54 9.96
N LEU A 283 23.67 -13.28 8.88
CA LEU A 283 22.93 -14.51 8.58
C LEU A 283 23.15 -15.66 9.59
N GLN A 284 24.10 -15.52 10.51
CA GLN A 284 24.29 -16.49 11.59
C GLN A 284 23.36 -16.21 12.79
N GLN A 285 22.83 -14.99 12.88
CA GLN A 285 21.92 -14.59 13.94
C GLN A 285 20.47 -14.48 13.43
N CYS A 286 19.82 -15.63 13.34
CA CYS A 286 18.40 -15.71 12.99
C CYS A 286 17.55 -15.18 14.15
N VAL A 287 16.73 -14.18 13.86
CA VAL A 287 15.81 -13.52 14.80
C VAL A 287 14.44 -14.20 14.79
N GLY A 288 14.01 -14.64 13.61
CA GLY A 288 12.69 -15.23 13.43
C GLY A 288 12.52 -15.82 12.05
N LYS A 289 11.40 -16.55 11.88
CA LYS A 289 11.01 -17.18 10.62
C LYS A 289 9.90 -16.37 9.96
N ILE A 290 10.07 -16.05 8.68
CA ILE A 290 9.01 -15.46 7.86
C ILE A 290 8.09 -16.60 7.41
N GLU A 291 6.79 -16.47 7.69
CA GLU A 291 5.76 -17.47 7.38
C GLU A 291 4.87 -17.03 6.23
N ALA A 292 4.73 -15.72 6.02
CA ALA A 292 3.96 -15.17 4.92
C ALA A 292 4.58 -13.88 4.38
N ASN A 293 4.47 -13.69 3.07
CA ASN A 293 4.77 -12.46 2.33
C ASN A 293 3.48 -12.03 1.62
N THR A 294 2.90 -10.93 2.04
CA THR A 294 1.61 -10.41 1.55
C THR A 294 1.77 -9.00 1.02
N ASP A 295 0.78 -8.47 0.32
CA ASP A 295 0.79 -7.08 -0.13
C ASP A 295 0.88 -6.06 1.03
N PHE A 296 0.49 -6.48 2.25
CA PHE A 296 0.44 -5.63 3.44
C PHE A 296 1.66 -5.75 4.34
N GLY A 297 2.59 -6.62 4.02
CA GLY A 297 3.83 -6.84 4.77
C GLY A 297 4.21 -8.29 4.88
N ILE A 298 5.22 -8.53 5.69
CA ILE A 298 5.65 -9.87 6.07
C ILE A 298 5.21 -10.18 7.49
N MET A 299 4.90 -11.43 7.73
CA MET A 299 4.55 -11.94 9.06
C MET A 299 5.24 -13.27 9.33
N GLY A 300 5.38 -13.58 10.61
CA GLY A 300 6.00 -14.82 11.04
C GLY A 300 6.13 -14.92 12.55
N SER A 301 7.08 -15.71 13.03
CA SER A 301 7.33 -15.97 14.45
C SER A 301 8.76 -15.61 14.85
N ILE A 302 8.89 -14.98 16.01
CA ILE A 302 10.21 -14.67 16.61
C ILE A 302 10.79 -15.94 17.23
N GLY A 303 12.08 -16.17 17.01
CA GLY A 303 12.81 -17.27 17.66
C GLY A 303 12.89 -17.09 19.19
N GLN A 304 12.78 -18.18 19.94
CA GLN A 304 12.85 -18.14 21.41
C GLN A 304 14.17 -17.56 21.94
N ASP A 305 15.25 -17.76 21.20
CA ASP A 305 16.59 -17.26 21.53
C ASP A 305 16.95 -15.94 20.81
N SER A 306 15.93 -15.21 20.33
CA SER A 306 16.13 -13.99 19.57
C SER A 306 16.88 -12.93 20.37
N ALA A 307 17.82 -12.24 19.71
CA ALA A 307 18.50 -11.06 20.25
C ALA A 307 17.55 -9.88 20.50
N TYR A 308 16.42 -9.84 19.80
CA TYR A 308 15.37 -8.85 20.02
C TYR A 308 14.51 -9.23 21.21
N ARG A 309 14.94 -8.76 22.38
CA ARG A 309 14.12 -8.87 23.60
C ARG A 309 13.04 -7.82 23.56
N TYR A 310 11.79 -8.25 23.59
CA TYR A 310 10.65 -7.37 23.84
C TYR A 310 10.09 -7.68 25.22
N GLU A 311 9.90 -6.65 26.01
CA GLU A 311 9.29 -6.79 27.33
C GLU A 311 7.78 -6.51 27.22
N ARG A 312 6.97 -7.36 27.85
CA ARG A 312 5.51 -7.15 27.89
C ARG A 312 5.12 -5.81 28.51
N GLN A 313 5.98 -5.21 29.29
CA GLN A 313 5.78 -3.89 29.90
C GLN A 313 5.69 -2.78 28.86
N ASP A 314 6.32 -2.94 27.70
CA ASP A 314 6.30 -1.97 26.61
C ASP A 314 5.12 -2.18 25.64
N SER A 315 4.21 -3.11 25.96
CA SER A 315 3.07 -3.40 25.12
C SER A 315 2.06 -2.26 25.15
N MET A 316 1.52 -1.93 23.98
CA MET A 316 0.46 -0.94 23.82
C MET A 316 -0.72 -1.51 23.03
N PRO A 317 -1.93 -0.95 23.17
CA PRO A 317 -3.07 -1.39 22.39
C PRO A 317 -2.89 -1.08 20.90
N VAL A 318 -3.45 -1.93 20.05
CA VAL A 318 -3.63 -1.67 18.62
C VAL A 318 -4.74 -0.66 18.45
N GLY A 319 -4.52 0.37 17.64
CA GLY A 319 -5.53 1.35 17.25
C GLY A 319 -6.24 0.89 15.97
N LEU A 320 -7.55 0.93 16.00
CA LEU A 320 -8.37 0.57 14.85
C LEU A 320 -8.43 1.72 13.84
N ARG A 321 -8.63 1.42 12.53
CA ARG A 321 -8.66 2.43 11.46
C ARG A 321 -9.63 3.59 11.68
N GLN A 322 -10.76 3.35 12.35
CA GLN A 322 -11.72 4.40 12.70
C GLN A 322 -11.22 5.35 13.79
N GLU A 323 -10.23 4.95 14.58
CA GLU A 323 -9.63 5.77 15.63
C GLU A 323 -8.50 6.66 15.12
N VAL A 324 -7.96 6.33 13.92
CA VAL A 324 -6.88 7.11 13.31
C VAL A 324 -7.43 8.45 12.81
N HIS A 325 -6.74 9.53 13.13
CA HIS A 325 -7.13 10.90 12.73
C HIS A 325 -5.92 11.72 12.29
N THR A 326 -6.16 12.80 11.58
CA THR A 326 -5.11 13.75 11.20
C THR A 326 -4.55 14.46 12.43
N GLY A 327 -3.26 14.82 12.40
CA GLY A 327 -2.56 15.50 13.47
C GLY A 327 -1.32 14.76 13.95
N ALA A 328 -0.86 15.10 15.14
CA ALA A 328 0.41 14.62 15.70
C ALA A 328 0.43 13.11 15.91
N ALA A 329 1.55 12.50 15.54
CA ALA A 329 1.91 11.11 15.76
C ALA A 329 3.43 11.01 15.87
N TYR A 330 3.96 9.82 16.13
CA TYR A 330 5.40 9.58 16.05
C TYR A 330 5.68 8.20 15.49
N ILE A 331 6.89 8.04 14.97
CA ILE A 331 7.41 6.76 14.51
C ILE A 331 8.59 6.31 15.37
N LEU A 332 8.81 4.99 15.42
CA LEU A 332 10.04 4.42 15.95
C LEU A 332 10.87 3.91 14.78
N CYS A 333 12.16 4.25 14.78
CA CYS A 333 13.07 3.80 13.72
C CYS A 333 14.50 3.73 14.24
N GLN A 334 15.23 2.71 13.80
CA GLN A 334 16.64 2.54 14.08
C GLN A 334 17.47 3.15 12.95
N LEU A 335 18.25 4.21 13.25
CA LEU A 335 19.14 4.88 12.31
C LEU A 335 20.63 4.59 12.54
N GLY A 336 20.94 3.88 13.59
CA GLY A 336 22.28 3.46 14.04
C GLY A 336 22.17 2.34 15.04
N ASP A 337 22.81 2.49 16.19
CA ASP A 337 22.81 1.46 17.25
C ASP A 337 21.55 1.47 18.11
N THR A 338 20.76 2.55 18.09
CA THR A 338 19.59 2.73 18.94
C THR A 338 18.33 3.05 18.14
N ILE A 339 17.19 2.61 18.67
CA ILE A 339 15.88 2.95 18.13
C ILE A 339 15.49 4.33 18.65
N GLY A 340 15.28 5.27 17.74
CA GLY A 340 14.82 6.63 18.04
C GLY A 340 13.31 6.78 17.89
N ARG A 341 12.74 7.74 18.62
CA ARG A 341 11.38 8.23 18.41
C ARG A 341 11.45 9.54 17.63
N TYR A 342 10.67 9.63 16.55
CA TYR A 342 10.65 10.78 15.66
C TYR A 342 9.24 11.27 15.42
N ASP A 343 9.01 12.57 15.57
CA ASP A 343 7.70 13.17 15.43
C ASP A 343 7.29 13.28 13.95
N VAL A 344 6.04 12.94 13.68
CA VAL A 344 5.42 13.04 12.37
C VAL A 344 4.01 13.63 12.51
N GLU A 345 3.47 14.14 11.41
CA GLU A 345 2.07 14.56 11.31
C GLU A 345 1.32 13.68 10.31
N ILE A 346 0.18 13.15 10.70
CA ILE A 346 -0.75 12.50 9.79
C ILE A 346 -1.53 13.62 9.09
N THR A 347 -1.26 13.82 7.80
CA THR A 347 -1.89 14.90 7.01
C THR A 347 -3.19 14.46 6.36
N ARG A 348 -3.36 13.16 6.15
CA ARG A 348 -4.56 12.60 5.53
C ARG A 348 -4.79 11.15 5.96
N VAL A 349 -6.05 10.76 6.10
CA VAL A 349 -6.48 9.37 6.36
C VAL A 349 -7.47 8.94 5.30
N ASN A 350 -7.29 7.75 4.75
CA ASN A 350 -8.24 7.10 3.84
C ASN A 350 -8.62 5.75 4.44
N ARG A 351 -9.73 5.72 5.17
CA ARG A 351 -10.19 4.52 5.89
C ARG A 351 -10.77 3.45 4.96
N SER A 352 -11.10 3.82 3.73
CA SER A 352 -11.61 2.92 2.68
C SER A 352 -10.54 2.48 1.69
N ALA A 353 -9.25 2.78 1.94
CA ALA A 353 -8.17 2.34 1.08
C ALA A 353 -8.15 0.81 0.99
N ARG A 354 -8.03 0.31 -0.23
CA ARG A 354 -7.89 -1.12 -0.55
C ARG A 354 -6.46 -1.47 -0.95
N ASP A 355 -5.64 -0.44 -1.08
CA ASP A 355 -4.21 -0.52 -1.24
C ASP A 355 -3.53 -0.19 0.10
N ASN A 356 -2.25 -0.43 0.17
CA ASN A 356 -1.48 -0.16 1.38
C ASN A 356 -1.12 1.32 1.60
N LYS A 357 -1.89 2.27 0.99
CA LYS A 357 -1.74 3.74 1.13
C LYS A 357 -2.88 4.33 1.96
N CYS A 358 -2.96 3.89 3.22
CA CYS A 358 -4.08 4.17 4.10
C CYS A 358 -4.02 5.57 4.72
N MET A 359 -2.82 6.10 4.93
CA MET A 359 -2.61 7.44 5.48
C MET A 359 -1.43 8.12 4.81
N GLU A 360 -1.45 9.45 4.76
CA GLU A 360 -0.31 10.27 4.37
C GLU A 360 0.32 10.85 5.63
N ILE A 361 1.63 10.72 5.73
CA ILE A 361 2.42 11.23 6.85
C ILE A 361 3.44 12.25 6.36
N HIS A 362 3.73 13.24 7.20
CA HIS A 362 4.76 14.26 7.00
C HIS A 362 5.71 14.23 8.18
N VAL A 363 7.00 14.10 7.92
CA VAL A 363 8.06 14.12 8.94
C VAL A 363 8.24 15.54 9.43
N THR A 364 8.03 15.75 10.72
CA THR A 364 8.18 17.07 11.36
C THR A 364 9.39 17.13 12.30
N ASP A 365 9.96 15.97 12.61
CA ASP A 365 11.11 15.86 13.50
C ASP A 365 12.38 16.44 12.87
N PRO A 366 13.02 17.46 13.50
CA PRO A 366 14.18 18.13 12.93
C PRO A 366 15.43 17.24 12.91
N ASP A 367 15.57 16.31 13.86
CA ASP A 367 16.74 15.43 13.91
C ASP A 367 16.65 14.35 12.83
N LEU A 368 15.46 13.79 12.60
CA LEU A 368 15.23 12.88 11.49
C LEU A 368 15.49 13.57 10.15
N LEU A 369 14.90 14.76 9.93
CA LEU A 369 15.09 15.53 8.70
C LEU A 369 16.56 15.88 8.47
N LYS A 370 17.31 16.19 9.51
CA LYS A 370 18.74 16.48 9.42
C LYS A 370 19.56 15.24 9.01
N GLN A 371 19.25 14.08 9.58
CA GLN A 371 20.00 12.85 9.35
C GLN A 371 19.64 12.20 8.01
N THR A 372 18.37 12.08 7.70
CA THR A 372 17.86 11.29 6.57
C THR A 372 17.31 12.13 5.41
N GLY A 373 16.94 13.37 5.66
CA GLY A 373 16.23 14.23 4.70
C GLY A 373 14.73 13.91 4.59
N GLY A 374 14.24 12.93 5.37
CA GLY A 374 12.86 12.44 5.36
C GLY A 374 12.79 10.94 5.52
N ILE A 375 11.79 10.30 4.94
CA ILE A 375 11.64 8.85 4.91
C ILE A 375 12.60 8.28 3.87
N VAL A 376 13.37 7.26 4.24
CA VAL A 376 14.35 6.60 3.37
C VAL A 376 14.07 5.09 3.28
N GLN A 377 14.62 4.43 2.26
CA GLN A 377 14.54 2.98 2.13
C GLN A 377 15.14 2.29 3.37
N GLY A 378 14.50 1.23 3.84
CA GLY A 378 14.81 0.58 5.11
C GLY A 378 13.93 1.03 6.26
N MET A 379 13.31 2.22 6.22
CA MET A 379 12.34 2.69 7.22
C MET A 379 10.94 2.08 7.03
N SER A 380 10.69 1.38 5.92
CA SER A 380 9.43 0.64 5.72
C SER A 380 9.21 -0.35 6.85
N GLY A 381 8.05 -0.29 7.50
CA GLY A 381 7.73 -1.03 8.72
C GLY A 381 7.92 -0.24 10.01
N SER A 382 8.49 0.97 9.99
CA SER A 382 8.58 1.81 11.20
C SER A 382 7.19 2.01 11.80
N PRO A 383 6.93 1.57 13.06
CA PRO A 383 5.62 1.66 13.66
C PRO A 383 5.19 3.13 13.83
N ILE A 384 3.92 3.42 13.53
CA ILE A 384 3.31 4.73 13.70
C ILE A 384 2.42 4.67 14.93
N ILE A 385 2.68 5.57 15.88
CA ILE A 385 1.96 5.62 17.15
C ILE A 385 1.21 6.95 17.26
N GLN A 386 -0.09 6.88 17.58
CA GLN A 386 -0.95 8.03 17.83
C GLN A 386 -1.79 7.76 19.08
N GLY A 387 -1.86 8.73 19.99
CA GLY A 387 -2.69 8.63 21.20
C GLY A 387 -2.35 7.44 22.11
N GLY A 388 -1.10 6.95 22.10
CA GLY A 388 -0.66 5.79 22.89
C GLY A 388 -1.08 4.43 22.31
N LYS A 389 -1.49 4.38 21.03
CA LYS A 389 -1.85 3.17 20.30
C LYS A 389 -0.96 2.99 19.08
N LEU A 390 -0.60 1.74 18.76
CA LEU A 390 -0.02 1.41 17.48
C LEU A 390 -1.11 1.43 16.42
N ILE A 391 -1.04 2.40 15.48
CA ILE A 391 -2.07 2.60 14.46
C ILE A 391 -1.68 2.09 13.09
N GLY A 392 -0.38 1.93 12.83
CA GLY A 392 0.09 1.54 11.51
C GLY A 392 1.61 1.45 11.43
N ALA A 393 2.09 1.36 10.19
CA ALA A 393 3.51 1.37 9.88
C ALA A 393 3.78 2.27 8.66
N VAL A 394 4.98 2.85 8.61
CA VAL A 394 5.50 3.54 7.43
C VAL A 394 5.62 2.52 6.29
N ASN A 395 5.18 2.91 5.11
CA ASN A 395 5.15 2.01 3.96
C ASN A 395 6.01 2.53 2.81
N HIS A 396 5.60 3.60 2.15
CA HIS A 396 6.27 4.15 0.97
C HIS A 396 6.60 5.62 1.16
N VAL A 397 7.73 6.05 0.61
CA VAL A 397 8.14 7.45 0.53
C VAL A 397 7.62 8.10 -0.77
N PHE A 398 7.35 9.39 -0.74
CA PHE A 398 7.11 10.16 -1.97
C PHE A 398 8.44 10.46 -2.64
N VAL A 399 8.60 10.05 -3.88
CA VAL A 399 9.87 10.22 -4.62
C VAL A 399 10.24 11.70 -4.76
N ASP A 400 9.25 12.55 -5.03
CA ASP A 400 9.45 13.99 -5.24
C ASP A 400 9.62 14.79 -3.94
N ASP A 401 9.16 14.23 -2.81
CA ASP A 401 9.23 14.88 -1.50
C ASP A 401 9.47 13.84 -0.39
N PRO A 402 10.71 13.51 -0.06
CA PRO A 402 11.04 12.52 0.96
C PRO A 402 10.54 12.86 2.37
N THR A 403 10.19 14.11 2.64
CA THR A 403 9.60 14.49 3.94
C THR A 403 8.20 13.93 4.12
N ARG A 404 7.59 13.39 3.06
CA ARG A 404 6.26 12.81 3.04
C ARG A 404 6.28 11.35 2.62
N GLY A 405 5.30 10.62 3.09
CA GLY A 405 5.12 9.22 2.71
C GLY A 405 3.73 8.69 3.03
N TYR A 406 3.56 7.42 2.78
CA TYR A 406 2.36 6.68 3.12
C TYR A 406 2.58 5.80 4.34
N GLY A 407 1.49 5.57 5.07
CA GLY A 407 1.40 4.55 6.11
C GLY A 407 0.24 3.60 5.82
N ILE A 408 0.40 2.38 6.30
CA ILE A 408 -0.63 1.32 6.30
C ILE A 408 -1.22 1.17 7.69
N PHE A 409 -2.49 0.77 7.81
CA PHE A 409 -3.08 0.41 9.09
C PHE A 409 -2.48 -0.90 9.61
N VAL A 410 -2.17 -0.94 10.91
CA VAL A 410 -1.58 -2.14 11.52
C VAL A 410 -2.53 -3.34 11.50
N GLU A 411 -3.84 -3.12 11.53
CA GLU A 411 -4.84 -4.18 11.44
C GLU A 411 -4.76 -4.96 10.12
N GLU A 412 -4.42 -4.30 8.99
CA GLU A 412 -4.20 -4.97 7.70
C GLU A 412 -2.94 -5.88 7.72
N MET A 413 -1.95 -5.51 8.54
CA MET A 413 -0.72 -6.29 8.67
C MET A 413 -0.89 -7.49 9.61
N LEU A 414 -1.89 -7.46 10.50
CA LEU A 414 -2.15 -8.48 11.52
C LEU A 414 -3.22 -9.51 11.10
N GLU A 415 -3.97 -9.24 10.00
CA GLU A 415 -4.91 -10.20 9.38
C GLU A 415 -4.15 -11.28 8.59
#